data_b036c8dd4b1aa7f739f09f0ee44bd014
#
_entry.id   b036c8dd4b1aa7f739f09f0ee44bd014
#
_cell.length_a   1.000
_cell.length_b   1.000
_cell.length_c   1.000
_cell.angle_alpha   90.00
_cell.angle_beta   90.00
_cell.angle_gamma   90.00
#
_symmetry.space_group_name_H-M   'P 1'
#
loop_
_entity.id
_entity.type
_entity.pdbx_description
1 polymer ?
#
loop_
_entity_poly.entity_id
_entity_poly.type
_entity_poly.pdbx_seq_one_letter_code
_entity_poly.pdbx_strand_id
1 'polypeptide(L)'
;IQIIGDIPIFIAYDSADAWTNPELFYIGKNGKPTHVAGVPPDYFSPTGQLWGNPLYKWNAHKAQQYKWWIERFKAVLGTVDIVRLDHFRGFSGYWEIPANMPTAEIGRWVKGPGKHFLSALEKAFNGLPIIAEDLGLITPDVVELRDSFNLPGMKILQFAFAGTPEDPFLPHNYPINCVAYTGGLVRVWH
;
A
#
# COMPACT_ATOMS: atom_id res chain seq x y z
N ILE A 1 -16.43 -16.98 12.29
CA ILE A 1 -15.02 -16.51 12.34
C ILE A 1 -14.63 -16.10 10.93
N GLN A 2 -14.01 -14.95 10.79
CA GLN A 2 -13.44 -14.48 9.52
C GLN A 2 -11.91 -14.47 9.63
N ILE A 3 -11.25 -14.80 8.53
CA ILE A 3 -9.79 -14.81 8.45
C ILE A 3 -9.38 -13.57 7.63
N ILE A 4 -8.47 -12.78 8.20
CA ILE A 4 -7.88 -11.62 7.52
C ILE A 4 -6.51 -12.04 6.98
N GLY A 5 -6.35 -11.97 5.65
CA GLY A 5 -5.08 -12.13 4.97
C GLY A 5 -4.40 -10.79 4.72
N ASP A 6 -3.19 -10.84 4.18
CA ASP A 6 -2.38 -9.67 3.90
C ASP A 6 -1.89 -9.64 2.44
N ILE A 7 -1.99 -8.47 1.81
CA ILE A 7 -1.41 -8.22 0.50
C ILE A 7 -0.50 -6.98 0.61
N PRO A 8 0.83 -7.16 0.59
CA PRO A 8 1.72 -6.01 0.46
C PRO A 8 1.53 -5.36 -0.91
N ILE A 9 1.52 -4.02 -0.94
CA ILE A 9 1.38 -3.31 -2.22
C ILE A 9 2.47 -3.74 -3.21
N PHE A 10 3.72 -3.75 -2.80
CA PHE A 10 4.84 -4.09 -3.67
C PHE A 10 5.25 -5.55 -3.54
N ILE A 11 5.76 -6.11 -4.65
CA ILE A 11 6.33 -7.46 -4.69
C ILE A 11 7.84 -7.41 -4.49
N ALA A 12 8.43 -8.52 -4.11
CA ALA A 12 9.88 -8.65 -4.08
C ALA A 12 10.46 -8.66 -5.51
N TYR A 13 11.62 -8.04 -5.68
CA TYR A 13 12.29 -7.99 -6.99
C TYR A 13 12.65 -9.40 -7.51
N ASP A 14 13.05 -10.29 -6.63
CA ASP A 14 13.42 -11.68 -6.92
C ASP A 14 12.23 -12.67 -6.89
N SER A 15 10.99 -12.14 -6.90
CA SER A 15 9.78 -12.96 -6.94
C SER A 15 9.51 -13.54 -8.33
N ALA A 16 8.75 -14.64 -8.36
CA ALA A 16 8.23 -15.21 -9.61
C ALA A 16 7.38 -14.20 -10.40
N ASP A 17 6.63 -13.33 -9.71
CA ASP A 17 5.81 -12.29 -10.32
C ASP A 17 6.63 -11.28 -11.12
N ALA A 18 7.72 -10.78 -10.55
CA ALA A 18 8.64 -9.86 -11.24
C ALA A 18 9.32 -10.51 -12.44
N TRP A 19 9.64 -11.80 -12.31
CA TRP A 19 10.32 -12.56 -13.35
C TRP A 19 9.38 -12.92 -14.52
N THR A 20 8.15 -13.30 -14.23
CA THR A 20 7.19 -13.74 -15.27
C THR A 20 6.45 -12.60 -15.95
N ASN A 21 6.40 -11.41 -15.34
CA ASN A 21 5.66 -10.25 -15.85
C ASN A 21 6.51 -8.96 -15.83
N PRO A 22 7.76 -8.96 -16.31
CA PRO A 22 8.68 -7.82 -16.19
C PRO A 22 8.15 -6.55 -16.88
N GLU A 23 7.25 -6.70 -17.86
CA GLU A 23 6.61 -5.59 -18.57
C GLU A 23 5.67 -4.77 -17.68
N LEU A 24 5.19 -5.33 -16.57
CA LEU A 24 4.31 -4.67 -15.60
C LEU A 24 5.06 -3.84 -14.57
N PHE A 25 6.38 -3.93 -14.52
CA PHE A 25 7.22 -3.27 -13.51
C PHE A 25 8.29 -2.38 -14.16
N TYR A 26 8.82 -1.44 -13.41
CA TYR A 26 9.96 -0.61 -13.84
C TYR A 26 11.27 -1.41 -13.78
N ILE A 27 11.33 -2.48 -14.57
CA ILE A 27 12.52 -3.33 -14.76
C ILE A 27 13.10 -3.00 -16.12
N GLY A 28 14.41 -2.71 -16.16
CA GLY A 28 15.15 -2.40 -17.38
C GLY A 28 15.50 -3.66 -18.18
N LYS A 29 16.02 -3.46 -19.40
CA LYS A 29 16.43 -4.56 -20.30
C LYS A 29 17.54 -5.46 -19.72
N ASN A 30 18.30 -4.94 -18.75
CA ASN A 30 19.32 -5.67 -18.01
C ASN A 30 18.75 -6.51 -16.84
N GLY A 31 17.44 -6.58 -16.73
CA GLY A 31 16.74 -7.30 -15.67
C GLY A 31 16.72 -6.57 -14.31
N LYS A 32 17.33 -5.40 -14.15
CA LYS A 32 17.38 -4.67 -12.88
C LYS A 32 16.29 -3.60 -12.79
N PRO A 33 15.76 -3.29 -11.59
CA PRO A 33 14.86 -2.17 -11.40
C PRO A 33 15.52 -0.86 -11.84
N THR A 34 14.75 0.03 -12.46
CA THR A 34 15.18 1.41 -12.77
C THR A 34 14.78 2.39 -11.67
N HIS A 35 13.67 2.09 -11.03
CA HIS A 35 13.13 2.81 -9.87
C HIS A 35 12.58 1.80 -8.87
N VAL A 36 12.66 2.15 -7.60
CA VAL A 36 12.25 1.30 -6.50
C VAL A 36 11.34 2.03 -5.53
N ALA A 37 10.60 1.25 -4.76
CA ALA A 37 9.69 1.74 -3.75
C ALA A 37 10.41 2.13 -2.46
N GLY A 38 9.78 3.01 -1.71
CA GLY A 38 10.16 3.41 -0.37
C GLY A 38 9.23 4.49 0.16
N VAL A 39 9.66 5.17 1.20
CA VAL A 39 9.01 6.36 1.75
C VAL A 39 10.05 7.45 1.98
N PRO A 40 9.67 8.74 1.83
CA PRO A 40 10.59 9.85 2.04
C PRO A 40 11.03 9.96 3.50
N PRO A 41 12.06 10.75 3.80
CA PRO A 41 12.42 11.14 5.15
C PRO A 41 11.22 11.64 5.95
N ASP A 42 11.12 11.20 7.19
CA ASP A 42 10.10 11.60 8.14
C ASP A 42 10.68 11.71 9.56
N TYR A 43 9.81 11.92 10.55
CA TYR A 43 10.22 12.02 11.95
C TYR A 43 10.90 10.75 12.48
N PHE A 44 10.51 9.58 11.97
CA PHE A 44 11.03 8.29 12.43
C PHE A 44 12.29 7.85 11.69
N SER A 45 12.49 8.34 10.45
CA SER A 45 13.64 7.97 9.61
C SER A 45 14.19 9.19 8.86
N PRO A 46 15.31 9.77 9.32
CA PRO A 46 15.92 10.96 8.68
C PRO A 46 16.32 10.74 7.22
N THR A 47 16.56 9.50 6.80
CA THR A 47 16.93 9.14 5.41
C THR A 47 15.77 8.53 4.63
N GLY A 48 14.58 8.44 5.24
CA GLY A 48 13.45 7.68 4.72
C GLY A 48 13.69 6.18 4.75
N GLN A 49 12.86 5.42 4.07
CA GLN A 49 13.00 3.97 3.98
C GLN A 49 13.14 3.57 2.51
N LEU A 50 14.26 2.97 2.17
CA LEU A 50 14.51 2.39 0.85
C LEU A 50 14.12 0.91 0.88
N TRP A 51 12.95 0.57 0.32
CA TRP A 51 12.46 -0.82 0.36
C TRP A 51 13.04 -1.70 -0.75
N GLY A 52 13.40 -1.11 -1.88
CA GLY A 52 14.03 -1.82 -2.99
C GLY A 52 13.07 -2.62 -3.90
N ASN A 53 11.79 -2.67 -3.58
CA ASN A 53 10.79 -3.34 -4.41
C ASN A 53 10.62 -2.62 -5.76
N PRO A 54 10.46 -3.34 -6.89
CA PRO A 54 10.20 -2.71 -8.17
C PRO A 54 8.83 -2.03 -8.18
N LEU A 55 8.77 -0.86 -8.79
CA LEU A 55 7.52 -0.10 -8.93
C LEU A 55 6.70 -0.58 -10.12
N TYR A 56 5.38 -0.42 -10.03
CA TYR A 56 4.43 -0.80 -11.08
C TYR A 56 4.40 0.21 -12.23
N LYS A 57 4.37 -0.28 -13.46
CA LYS A 57 3.96 0.50 -14.63
C LYS A 57 2.43 0.55 -14.69
N TRP A 58 1.81 1.43 -13.92
CA TRP A 58 0.35 1.50 -13.77
C TRP A 58 -0.41 1.64 -15.10
N ASN A 59 0.20 2.28 -16.12
CA ASN A 59 -0.40 2.34 -17.46
C ASN A 59 -0.47 0.97 -18.14
N ALA A 60 0.52 0.10 -17.94
CA ALA A 60 0.51 -1.26 -18.45
C ALA A 60 -0.56 -2.11 -17.71
N HIS A 61 -0.64 -1.98 -16.39
CA HIS A 61 -1.71 -2.60 -15.61
C HIS A 61 -3.11 -2.15 -16.06
N LYS A 62 -3.29 -0.85 -16.28
CA LYS A 62 -4.55 -0.28 -16.76
C LYS A 62 -4.91 -0.81 -18.16
N ALA A 63 -3.95 -0.90 -19.07
CA ALA A 63 -4.16 -1.44 -20.42
C ALA A 63 -4.64 -2.91 -20.40
N GLN A 64 -4.22 -3.68 -19.39
CA GLN A 64 -4.67 -5.06 -19.15
C GLN A 64 -5.89 -5.13 -18.20
N GLN A 65 -6.59 -4.00 -17.97
CA GLN A 65 -7.73 -3.93 -17.03
C GLN A 65 -7.38 -4.49 -15.64
N TYR A 66 -6.15 -4.31 -15.18
CA TYR A 66 -5.63 -4.80 -13.90
C TYR A 66 -5.71 -6.32 -13.70
N LYS A 67 -5.72 -7.11 -14.78
CA LYS A 67 -5.86 -8.57 -14.73
C LYS A 67 -4.90 -9.21 -13.72
N TRP A 68 -3.62 -8.84 -13.73
CA TRP A 68 -2.63 -9.35 -12.80
C TRP A 68 -3.02 -9.11 -11.32
N TRP A 69 -3.49 -7.91 -11.00
CA TRP A 69 -3.96 -7.57 -9.65
C TRP A 69 -5.23 -8.34 -9.27
N ILE A 70 -6.17 -8.50 -10.20
CA ILE A 70 -7.40 -9.26 -9.98
C ILE A 70 -7.05 -10.72 -9.66
N GLU A 71 -6.15 -11.34 -10.40
CA GLU A 71 -5.72 -12.71 -10.13
C GLU A 71 -4.97 -12.83 -8.79
N ARG A 72 -4.16 -11.84 -8.42
CA ARG A 72 -3.50 -11.78 -7.10
C ARG A 72 -4.50 -11.72 -5.96
N PHE A 73 -5.50 -10.84 -6.05
CA PHE A 73 -6.59 -10.78 -5.07
C PHE A 73 -7.40 -12.07 -5.01
N LYS A 74 -7.73 -12.63 -6.16
CA LYS A 74 -8.47 -13.89 -6.26
C LYS A 74 -7.73 -15.05 -5.58
N ALA A 75 -6.41 -15.15 -5.77
CA ALA A 75 -5.60 -16.17 -5.12
C ALA A 75 -5.63 -16.05 -3.59
N VAL A 76 -5.50 -14.84 -3.05
CA VAL A 76 -5.54 -14.60 -1.60
C VAL A 76 -6.95 -14.81 -1.05
N LEU A 77 -7.99 -14.25 -1.68
CA LEU A 77 -9.39 -14.41 -1.25
C LEU A 77 -9.90 -15.85 -1.40
N GLY A 78 -9.19 -16.71 -2.11
CA GLY A 78 -9.43 -18.16 -2.10
C GLY A 78 -9.05 -18.83 -0.78
N THR A 79 -8.31 -18.16 0.09
CA THR A 79 -7.81 -18.71 1.37
C THR A 79 -8.23 -17.89 2.59
N VAL A 80 -8.71 -16.67 2.40
CA VAL A 80 -9.13 -15.76 3.48
C VAL A 80 -10.42 -15.04 3.12
N ASP A 81 -11.10 -14.46 4.11
CA ASP A 81 -12.38 -13.77 3.95
C ASP A 81 -12.20 -12.27 3.64
N ILE A 82 -11.16 -11.65 4.20
CA ILE A 82 -10.86 -10.23 4.10
C ILE A 82 -9.37 -10.05 3.84
N VAL A 83 -9.00 -9.01 3.10
CA VAL A 83 -7.60 -8.68 2.81
C VAL A 83 -7.23 -7.35 3.45
N ARG A 84 -6.17 -7.33 4.26
CA ARG A 84 -5.48 -6.08 4.61
C ARG A 84 -4.59 -5.68 3.43
N LEU A 85 -4.89 -4.55 2.82
CA LEU A 85 -4.09 -4.01 1.73
C LEU A 85 -3.04 -3.08 2.32
N ASP A 86 -1.82 -3.59 2.39
CA ASP A 86 -0.69 -2.92 3.02
C ASP A 86 -0.23 -1.71 2.20
N HIS A 87 0.20 -0.66 2.90
CA HIS A 87 0.62 0.62 2.33
C HIS A 87 -0.40 1.21 1.34
N PHE A 88 -1.67 1.27 1.75
CA PHE A 88 -2.79 1.70 0.92
C PHE A 88 -2.57 3.09 0.27
N ARG A 89 -1.85 4.00 0.94
CA ARG A 89 -1.54 5.31 0.38
C ARG A 89 -0.83 5.23 -0.97
N GLY A 90 -0.06 4.17 -1.24
CA GLY A 90 0.64 3.97 -2.51
C GLY A 90 -0.28 3.89 -3.72
N PHE A 91 -1.57 3.57 -3.53
CA PHE A 91 -2.57 3.61 -4.61
C PHE A 91 -3.06 5.02 -4.92
N SER A 92 -2.97 5.98 -4.00
CA SER A 92 -3.16 7.40 -4.28
C SER A 92 -1.88 8.04 -4.81
N GLY A 93 -0.78 7.85 -4.10
CA GLY A 93 0.54 8.33 -4.49
C GLY A 93 1.65 7.56 -3.79
N TYR A 94 2.69 7.24 -4.50
CA TYR A 94 3.84 6.49 -4.03
C TYR A 94 5.15 7.28 -4.20
N TRP A 95 6.13 6.97 -3.34
CA TRP A 95 7.46 7.57 -3.40
C TRP A 95 8.34 6.75 -4.35
N GLU A 96 8.76 7.37 -5.45
CA GLU A 96 9.61 6.77 -6.47
C GLU A 96 11.05 7.18 -6.23
N ILE A 97 11.94 6.20 -6.07
CA ILE A 97 13.36 6.39 -5.81
C ILE A 97 14.14 5.82 -6.99
N PRO A 98 15.12 6.56 -7.60
CA PRO A 98 16.02 5.97 -8.59
C PRO A 98 16.78 4.80 -7.97
N ALA A 99 16.84 3.65 -8.67
CA ALA A 99 17.34 2.40 -8.08
C ALA A 99 18.84 2.42 -7.70
N ASN A 100 19.58 3.43 -8.13
CA ASN A 100 20.99 3.63 -7.77
C ASN A 100 21.21 4.49 -6.52
N MET A 101 20.15 4.99 -5.89
CA MET A 101 20.26 5.80 -4.67
C MET A 101 20.51 4.90 -3.44
N PRO A 102 21.39 5.33 -2.52
CA PRO A 102 21.70 4.57 -1.31
C PRO A 102 20.63 4.75 -0.21
N THR A 103 19.82 5.81 -0.29
CA THR A 103 18.77 6.15 0.67
C THR A 103 17.51 6.61 -0.06
N ALA A 104 16.43 6.85 0.70
CA ALA A 104 15.18 7.35 0.15
C ALA A 104 15.08 8.89 0.10
N GLU A 105 16.15 9.63 0.42
CA GLU A 105 16.16 11.09 0.44
C GLU A 105 15.92 11.70 -0.94
N ILE A 106 16.46 11.06 -1.98
CA ILE A 106 16.30 11.48 -3.37
C ILE A 106 15.20 10.65 -4.02
N GLY A 107 14.06 11.25 -4.19
CA GLY A 107 12.90 10.63 -4.81
C GLY A 107 11.85 11.67 -5.22
N ARG A 108 10.69 11.20 -5.63
CA ARG A 108 9.54 12.06 -5.94
C ARG A 108 8.23 11.36 -5.68
N TRP A 109 7.20 12.13 -5.35
CA TRP A 109 5.84 11.63 -5.33
C TRP A 109 5.31 11.43 -6.74
N VAL A 110 4.79 10.25 -6.99
CA VAL A 110 4.15 9.87 -8.26
C VAL A 110 2.72 9.44 -7.98
N LYS A 111 1.79 9.92 -8.80
CA LYS A 111 0.37 9.59 -8.68
C LYS A 111 0.15 8.10 -8.93
N GLY A 112 -0.58 7.46 -8.01
CA GLY A 112 -0.99 6.06 -8.12
C GLY A 112 -2.21 5.87 -9.05
N PRO A 113 -2.70 4.63 -9.21
CA PRO A 113 -3.83 4.30 -10.09
C PRO A 113 -5.18 4.78 -9.55
N GLY A 114 -5.29 5.07 -8.26
CA GLY A 114 -6.44 5.68 -7.60
C GLY A 114 -7.75 4.94 -7.79
N LYS A 115 -8.82 5.73 -7.95
CA LYS A 115 -10.20 5.23 -8.08
C LYS A 115 -10.37 4.23 -9.22
N HIS A 116 -9.61 4.38 -10.30
CA HIS A 116 -9.72 3.50 -11.46
C HIS A 116 -9.33 2.05 -11.15
N PHE A 117 -8.30 1.86 -10.32
CA PHE A 117 -7.87 0.55 -9.85
C PHE A 117 -8.91 -0.09 -8.92
N LEU A 118 -9.35 0.64 -7.90
CA LEU A 118 -10.32 0.13 -6.93
C LEU A 118 -11.67 -0.20 -7.59
N SER A 119 -12.13 0.62 -8.54
CA SER A 119 -13.34 0.32 -9.33
C SER A 119 -13.20 -0.97 -10.16
N ALA A 120 -12.01 -1.26 -10.67
CA ALA A 120 -11.79 -2.51 -11.40
C ALA A 120 -11.84 -3.74 -10.47
N LEU A 121 -11.28 -3.63 -9.25
CA LEU A 121 -11.40 -4.68 -8.24
C LEU A 121 -12.84 -4.85 -7.76
N GLU A 122 -13.52 -3.75 -7.43
CA GLU A 122 -14.92 -3.76 -6.97
C GLU A 122 -15.82 -4.48 -7.98
N LYS A 123 -15.64 -4.18 -9.27
CA LYS A 123 -16.37 -4.86 -10.35
C LYS A 123 -16.04 -6.35 -10.45
N ALA A 124 -14.78 -6.73 -10.24
CA ALA A 124 -14.34 -8.11 -10.36
C ALA A 124 -14.84 -9.00 -9.21
N PHE A 125 -14.99 -8.44 -8.00
CA PHE A 125 -15.33 -9.20 -6.78
C PHE A 125 -16.75 -8.91 -6.25
N ASN A 126 -17.52 -8.07 -6.94
CA ASN A 126 -18.85 -7.63 -6.49
C ASN A 126 -18.81 -7.03 -5.06
N GLY A 127 -17.81 -6.22 -4.80
CA GLY A 127 -17.50 -5.58 -3.53
C GLY A 127 -16.00 -5.57 -3.26
N LEU A 128 -15.60 -4.95 -2.16
CA LEU A 128 -14.18 -4.85 -1.77
C LEU A 128 -14.03 -5.36 -0.31
N PRO A 129 -13.75 -6.65 -0.09
CA PRO A 129 -13.45 -7.17 1.24
C PRO A 129 -12.02 -6.76 1.64
N ILE A 130 -11.79 -5.45 1.76
CA ILE A 130 -10.48 -4.84 1.97
C ILE A 130 -10.49 -3.99 3.23
N ILE A 131 -9.46 -4.13 4.04
CA ILE A 131 -9.05 -3.19 5.08
C ILE A 131 -7.88 -2.38 4.52
N ALA A 132 -8.01 -1.07 4.47
CA ALA A 132 -6.94 -0.20 4.00
C ALA A 132 -5.93 0.06 5.15
N GLU A 133 -4.68 -0.34 4.95
CA GLU A 133 -3.62 0.09 5.87
C GLU A 133 -3.27 1.56 5.57
N ASP A 134 -3.78 2.44 6.41
CA ASP A 134 -3.66 3.89 6.32
C ASP A 134 -2.89 4.46 7.52
N LEU A 135 -1.76 3.85 7.83
CA LEU A 135 -0.84 4.29 8.87
C LEU A 135 0.26 5.18 8.28
N GLY A 136 0.88 6.01 9.13
CA GLY A 136 1.94 6.93 8.74
C GLY A 136 1.44 8.25 8.16
N LEU A 137 2.13 8.78 7.15
CA LEU A 137 1.79 10.08 6.54
C LEU A 137 0.57 9.94 5.62
N ILE A 138 -0.61 10.24 6.14
CA ILE A 138 -1.88 10.17 5.41
C ILE A 138 -2.34 11.56 5.00
N THR A 139 -2.45 11.79 3.72
CA THR A 139 -2.88 13.04 3.09
C THR A 139 -4.37 12.99 2.72
N PRO A 140 -5.06 14.14 2.52
CA PRO A 140 -6.48 14.18 2.22
C PRO A 140 -6.92 13.34 1.02
N ASP A 141 -6.08 13.23 -0.01
CA ASP A 141 -6.33 12.42 -1.21
C ASP A 141 -6.36 10.90 -0.91
N VAL A 142 -5.57 10.45 0.08
CA VAL A 142 -5.60 9.05 0.55
C VAL A 142 -6.91 8.77 1.29
N VAL A 143 -7.31 9.69 2.18
CA VAL A 143 -8.58 9.60 2.91
C VAL A 143 -9.76 9.60 1.93
N GLU A 144 -9.77 10.52 0.96
CA GLU A 144 -10.80 10.58 -0.08
C GLU A 144 -10.87 9.28 -0.89
N LEU A 145 -9.72 8.71 -1.25
CA LEU A 145 -9.68 7.47 -2.00
C LEU A 145 -10.28 6.31 -1.19
N ARG A 146 -9.87 6.15 0.07
CA ARG A 146 -10.39 5.13 1.00
C ARG A 146 -11.90 5.26 1.19
N ASP A 147 -12.35 6.47 1.52
CA ASP A 147 -13.75 6.75 1.87
C ASP A 147 -14.68 6.66 0.65
N SER A 148 -14.19 6.98 -0.56
CA SER A 148 -14.96 6.83 -1.81
C SER A 148 -15.40 5.39 -2.07
N PHE A 149 -14.70 4.40 -1.50
CA PHE A 149 -15.02 2.98 -1.61
C PHE A 149 -15.49 2.38 -0.27
N ASN A 150 -15.79 3.23 0.71
CA ASN A 150 -16.22 2.81 2.05
C ASN A 150 -15.31 1.76 2.69
N LEU A 151 -14.00 1.85 2.46
CA LEU A 151 -13.03 0.91 3.04
C LEU A 151 -12.74 1.29 4.48
N PRO A 152 -12.75 0.31 5.43
CA PRO A 152 -12.28 0.55 6.78
C PRO A 152 -10.77 0.82 6.78
N GLY A 153 -10.38 1.85 7.53
CA GLY A 153 -8.97 2.12 7.83
C GLY A 153 -8.50 1.36 9.08
N MET A 154 -7.26 1.58 9.48
CA MET A 154 -6.66 0.94 10.65
C MET A 154 -6.37 1.94 11.77
N LYS A 155 -6.59 1.49 13.00
CA LYS A 155 -6.20 2.21 14.22
C LYS A 155 -5.38 1.29 15.12
N ILE A 156 -4.26 1.80 15.63
CA ILE A 156 -3.37 1.07 16.53
C ILE A 156 -3.30 1.84 17.84
N LEU A 157 -3.89 1.30 18.90
CA LEU A 157 -3.95 1.93 20.21
C LEU A 157 -2.56 2.27 20.76
N GLN A 158 -1.57 1.45 20.48
CA GLN A 158 -0.19 1.68 20.93
C GLN A 158 0.39 3.01 20.45
N PHE A 159 -0.13 3.61 19.38
CA PHE A 159 0.32 4.91 18.87
C PHE A 159 -0.34 6.11 19.58
N ALA A 160 -1.35 5.86 20.40
CA ALA A 160 -2.23 6.88 20.97
C ALA A 160 -1.65 7.72 22.11
N PHE A 161 -0.47 7.41 22.64
CA PHE A 161 -0.03 7.98 23.93
C PHE A 161 1.08 9.04 23.79
N ALA A 162 1.26 9.58 22.61
CA ALA A 162 2.32 10.54 22.32
C ALA A 162 1.83 12.01 22.20
N GLY A 163 0.51 12.26 22.30
CA GLY A 163 -0.03 13.53 21.86
C GLY A 163 -1.10 14.15 22.76
N THR A 164 -1.98 14.90 22.11
CA THR A 164 -3.08 15.67 22.68
C THR A 164 -4.38 14.85 22.69
N PRO A 165 -5.47 15.33 23.32
CA PRO A 165 -6.77 14.65 23.28
C PRO A 165 -7.35 14.43 21.87
N GLU A 166 -6.86 15.16 20.87
CA GLU A 166 -7.28 15.07 19.45
C GLU A 166 -6.51 14.01 18.67
N ASP A 167 -5.58 13.29 19.33
CA ASP A 167 -4.79 12.21 18.66
C ASP A 167 -5.74 11.19 18.00
N PRO A 168 -5.62 10.97 16.68
CA PRO A 168 -6.51 10.08 15.92
C PRO A 168 -6.40 8.60 16.31
N PHE A 169 -5.40 8.23 17.11
CA PHE A 169 -5.24 6.87 17.64
C PHE A 169 -5.85 6.67 19.03
N LEU A 170 -6.40 7.74 19.65
CA LEU A 170 -7.17 7.61 20.89
C LEU A 170 -8.57 7.03 20.59
N PRO A 171 -9.08 6.08 21.38
CA PRO A 171 -10.32 5.36 21.07
C PRO A 171 -11.55 6.27 20.88
N HIS A 172 -11.64 7.39 21.61
CA HIS A 172 -12.76 8.32 21.46
C HIS A 172 -12.75 9.11 20.15
N ASN A 173 -11.62 9.09 19.40
CA ASN A 173 -11.48 9.74 18.10
C ASN A 173 -11.61 8.74 16.94
N TYR A 174 -11.87 7.45 17.19
CA TYR A 174 -11.97 6.46 16.11
C TYR A 174 -13.20 6.72 15.25
N PRO A 175 -13.06 6.72 13.93
CA PRO A 175 -14.21 6.68 13.03
C PRO A 175 -14.93 5.33 13.19
N ILE A 176 -16.23 5.30 12.90
CA ILE A 176 -17.03 4.06 12.96
C ILE A 176 -16.47 3.01 11.99
N ASN A 177 -16.08 3.44 10.79
CA ASN A 177 -15.54 2.56 9.75
C ASN A 177 -14.02 2.39 9.91
N CYS A 178 -13.59 1.66 10.94
CA CYS A 178 -12.18 1.30 11.12
C CYS A 178 -12.03 -0.04 11.82
N VAL A 179 -10.86 -0.64 11.68
CA VAL A 179 -10.43 -1.82 12.44
C VAL A 179 -9.41 -1.37 13.48
N ALA A 180 -9.71 -1.61 14.75
CA ALA A 180 -8.86 -1.22 15.87
C ALA A 180 -8.02 -2.39 16.36
N TYR A 181 -6.73 -2.16 16.56
CA TYR A 181 -5.78 -3.09 17.13
C TYR A 181 -5.21 -2.51 18.43
N THR A 182 -4.98 -3.35 19.43
CA THR A 182 -4.28 -2.93 20.67
C THR A 182 -2.81 -2.64 20.42
N GLY A 183 -2.17 -3.41 19.56
CA GLY A 183 -0.82 -3.23 19.06
C GLY A 183 -0.67 -3.93 17.72
N GLY A 184 0.39 -3.63 17.00
CA GLY A 184 0.69 -4.25 15.72
C GLY A 184 2.15 -4.69 15.68
N LEU A 185 2.47 -5.62 14.79
CA LEU A 185 3.84 -5.93 14.41
C LEU A 185 4.34 -4.77 13.55
N VAL A 186 4.61 -3.64 14.18
CA VAL A 186 5.37 -2.57 13.54
C VAL A 186 6.82 -3.06 13.59
N ARG A 187 7.27 -3.72 12.52
CA ARG A 187 8.69 -3.89 12.31
C ARG A 187 9.25 -2.49 12.05
N VAL A 188 9.73 -1.85 13.10
CA VAL A 188 10.72 -0.80 12.94
C VAL A 188 11.97 -1.52 12.45
N TRP A 189 12.20 -1.50 11.15
CA TRP A 189 13.46 -1.95 10.60
C TRP A 189 14.50 -0.89 10.99
N HIS A 190 15.38 -1.28 11.88
CA HIS A 190 16.61 -0.52 12.16
C HIS A 190 17.62 -0.77 11.06
#